data_7394006bb40f7ec060e897415bd0a369
#
_entry.id   7394006bb40f7ec060e897415bd0a369
#
_cell.length_a   1.000
_cell.length_b   1.000
_cell.length_c   1.000
_cell.angle_alpha   90.00
_cell.angle_beta   90.00
_cell.angle_gamma   90.00
#
_symmetry.space_group_name_H-M   'P 1'
#
loop_
_entity.id
_entity.type
_entity.pdbx_description
1 polymer ?
#
loop_
_entity_poly.entity_id
_entity_poly.type
_entity_poly.pdbx_seq_one_letter_code
_entity_poly.pdbx_strand_id
1 'polypeptide(L)'
;MNIQCESSNIGDCVNSIVLKSRNLLSPKPGFISSSKITLTFGAFMTLTVTVLLDTGVNMKKGILAEYAVGRNKEEAVDRVLEKINRALPSETRVVDFEVGTYTTPITRRTYAVGVVVYNVPLKKRPFREFTIKERRELLANVLEMFNYNQRVLNISEIARIFGVSRDSIYYDIEQILKEKKVSQ
;
A
#
# COMPACT_ATOMS: atom_id res chain seq x y z
N MET A 1 -3.86 -16.44 3.17
CA MET A 1 -3.68 -16.61 1.71
C MET A 1 -2.26 -17.05 1.46
N ASN A 2 -2.05 -18.04 0.60
CA ASN A 2 -0.73 -18.61 0.31
C ASN A 2 -0.37 -18.35 -1.16
N ILE A 3 0.86 -17.87 -1.40
CA ILE A 3 1.41 -17.59 -2.73
C ILE A 3 2.73 -18.34 -2.81
N GLN A 4 2.84 -19.23 -3.79
CA GLN A 4 3.99 -20.10 -3.92
C GLN A 4 4.55 -20.10 -5.34
N CYS A 5 5.86 -20.25 -5.42
CA CYS A 5 6.60 -20.54 -6.64
C CYS A 5 7.66 -21.61 -6.37
N GLU A 6 7.85 -22.49 -7.35
CA GLU A 6 8.95 -23.43 -7.42
C GLU A 6 9.55 -23.38 -8.83
N SER A 7 10.86 -23.21 -8.94
CA SER A 7 11.56 -23.12 -10.23
C SER A 7 13.04 -23.47 -10.06
N SER A 8 13.62 -24.05 -11.10
CA SER A 8 15.09 -24.19 -11.22
C SER A 8 15.76 -22.86 -11.55
N ASN A 9 15.00 -21.87 -12.05
CA ASN A 9 15.48 -20.51 -12.34
C ASN A 9 15.00 -19.54 -11.26
N ILE A 10 15.95 -18.94 -10.53
CA ILE A 10 15.67 -17.99 -9.46
C ILE A 10 14.88 -16.77 -9.96
N GLY A 11 15.26 -16.23 -11.14
CA GLY A 11 14.59 -15.06 -11.72
C GLY A 11 13.12 -15.32 -12.06
N ASP A 12 12.82 -16.50 -12.61
CA ASP A 12 11.44 -16.89 -12.95
C ASP A 12 10.59 -17.04 -11.68
N CYS A 13 11.17 -17.61 -10.62
CA CYS A 13 10.47 -17.75 -9.35
C CYS A 13 10.17 -16.39 -8.71
N VAL A 14 11.15 -15.50 -8.65
CA VAL A 14 11.00 -14.13 -8.12
C VAL A 14 9.93 -13.36 -8.90
N ASN A 15 9.98 -13.35 -10.23
CA ASN A 15 8.99 -12.68 -11.07
C ASN A 15 7.59 -13.26 -10.91
N SER A 16 7.48 -14.60 -10.82
CA SER A 16 6.21 -15.29 -10.63
C SER A 16 5.53 -14.91 -9.31
N ILE A 17 6.28 -14.83 -8.20
CA ILE A 17 5.75 -14.42 -6.89
C ILE A 17 5.23 -12.98 -6.93
N VAL A 18 5.99 -12.05 -7.52
CA VAL A 18 5.57 -10.65 -7.65
C VAL A 18 4.29 -10.52 -8.47
N LEU A 19 4.22 -11.21 -9.62
CA LEU A 19 3.04 -11.16 -10.49
C LEU A 19 1.81 -11.80 -9.82
N LYS A 20 1.96 -13.00 -9.23
CA LYS A 20 0.87 -13.69 -8.52
C LYS A 20 0.38 -12.84 -7.34
N SER A 21 1.29 -12.23 -6.58
CA SER A 21 0.92 -11.38 -5.45
C SER A 21 0.12 -10.16 -5.88
N ARG A 22 0.52 -9.50 -6.98
CA ARG A 22 -0.22 -8.36 -7.53
C ARG A 22 -1.64 -8.75 -7.91
N ASN A 23 -1.82 -9.85 -8.62
CA ASN A 23 -3.13 -10.32 -9.06
C ASN A 23 -4.04 -10.73 -7.90
N LEU A 24 -3.47 -11.32 -6.85
CA LEU A 24 -4.23 -11.84 -5.71
C LEU A 24 -4.49 -10.79 -4.62
N LEU A 25 -3.58 -9.84 -4.39
CA LEU A 25 -3.68 -8.85 -3.31
C LEU A 25 -4.37 -7.56 -3.75
N SER A 26 -4.14 -7.13 -5.00
CA SER A 26 -4.66 -5.84 -5.49
C SER A 26 -6.19 -5.71 -5.41
N PRO A 27 -7.00 -6.72 -5.79
CA PRO A 27 -8.45 -6.61 -5.74
C PRO A 27 -9.04 -6.74 -4.32
N LYS A 28 -8.26 -7.17 -3.33
CA LYS A 28 -8.76 -7.39 -1.97
C LYS A 28 -8.68 -6.12 -1.14
N PRO A 29 -9.76 -5.73 -0.43
CA PRO A 29 -9.71 -4.61 0.51
C PRO A 29 -8.83 -4.94 1.72
N GLY A 30 -8.52 -3.92 2.54
CA GLY A 30 -7.79 -4.08 3.79
C GLY A 30 -6.27 -3.97 3.64
N PHE A 31 -5.54 -4.45 4.63
CA PHE A 31 -4.09 -4.44 4.72
C PHE A 31 -3.55 -5.80 5.14
N ILE A 32 -2.24 -6.03 4.97
CA ILE A 32 -1.58 -7.25 5.47
C ILE A 32 -1.26 -7.04 6.94
N SER A 33 -1.91 -7.82 7.82
CA SER A 33 -1.70 -7.75 9.27
C SER A 33 -0.52 -8.58 9.72
N SER A 34 -0.28 -9.71 9.07
CA SER A 34 0.90 -10.56 9.30
C SER A 34 1.27 -11.35 8.05
N SER A 35 2.51 -11.81 8.01
CA SER A 35 2.97 -12.71 6.96
C SER A 35 4.01 -13.69 7.49
N LYS A 36 4.25 -14.72 6.68
CA LYS A 36 5.34 -15.68 6.87
C LYS A 36 5.98 -15.96 5.53
N ILE A 37 7.27 -15.71 5.42
CA ILE A 37 8.08 -15.99 4.25
C ILE A 37 8.84 -17.28 4.52
N THR A 38 8.89 -18.18 3.55
CA THR A 38 9.71 -19.39 3.58
C THR A 38 10.46 -19.48 2.27
N LEU A 39 11.78 -19.53 2.36
CA LEU A 39 12.68 -19.58 1.23
C LEU A 39 13.59 -20.79 1.38
N THR A 40 13.57 -21.70 0.41
CA THR A 40 14.43 -22.87 0.40
C THR A 40 15.16 -23.01 -0.93
N PHE A 41 16.39 -23.48 -0.86
CA PHE A 41 17.24 -23.74 -2.03
C PHE A 41 17.65 -25.19 -2.08
N GLY A 42 17.49 -25.81 -3.22
CA GLY A 42 17.84 -27.18 -3.53
C GLY A 42 17.99 -27.38 -5.03
N ALA A 43 17.55 -28.50 -5.57
CA ALA A 43 17.45 -28.70 -7.02
C ALA A 43 16.51 -27.67 -7.66
N PHE A 44 15.50 -27.25 -6.91
CA PHE A 44 14.62 -26.12 -7.20
C PHE A 44 14.67 -25.10 -6.06
N MET A 45 14.52 -23.84 -6.41
CA MET A 45 14.19 -22.80 -5.44
C MET A 45 12.70 -22.85 -5.17
N THR A 46 12.31 -22.93 -3.91
CA THR A 46 10.92 -22.79 -3.48
C THR A 46 10.77 -21.53 -2.64
N LEU A 47 9.86 -20.66 -3.04
CA LEU A 47 9.49 -19.47 -2.30
C LEU A 47 8.00 -19.51 -2.00
N THR A 48 7.67 -19.46 -0.72
CA THR A 48 6.28 -19.44 -0.23
C THR A 48 6.10 -18.20 0.64
N VAL A 49 5.05 -17.44 0.34
CA VAL A 49 4.62 -16.28 1.14
C VAL A 49 3.18 -16.48 1.57
N THR A 50 2.97 -16.64 2.87
CA THR A 50 1.65 -16.70 3.47
C THR A 50 1.32 -15.35 4.06
N VAL A 51 0.15 -14.78 3.75
CA VAL A 51 -0.30 -13.49 4.26
C VAL A 51 -1.69 -13.61 4.90
N LEU A 52 -1.86 -12.89 6.01
CA LEU A 52 -3.14 -12.66 6.66
C LEU A 52 -3.59 -11.23 6.36
N LEU A 53 -4.82 -11.09 5.88
CA LEU A 53 -5.42 -9.79 5.57
C LEU A 53 -6.40 -9.39 6.67
N ASP A 54 -6.34 -8.12 7.05
CA ASP A 54 -7.31 -7.47 7.92
C ASP A 54 -8.08 -6.42 7.11
N THR A 55 -9.39 -6.31 7.34
CA THR A 55 -10.30 -5.45 6.58
C THR A 55 -10.51 -4.07 7.21
N GLY A 56 -9.88 -3.77 8.37
CA GLY A 56 -10.13 -2.55 9.13
C GLY A 56 -9.79 -1.24 8.39
N VAL A 57 -8.65 -1.20 7.69
CA VAL A 57 -8.21 -0.01 6.94
C VAL A 57 -7.74 -0.45 5.57
N ASN A 58 -8.19 0.23 4.52
CA ASN A 58 -7.71 -0.08 3.17
C ASN A 58 -6.34 0.57 2.92
N MET A 59 -5.36 -0.25 2.50
CA MET A 59 -4.02 0.17 2.15
C MET A 59 -3.61 -0.44 0.82
N LYS A 60 -2.74 0.23 0.08
CA LYS A 60 -2.00 -0.46 -0.97
C LYS A 60 -1.09 -1.46 -0.30
N LYS A 61 -0.99 -2.64 -0.86
CA LYS A 61 -0.20 -3.74 -0.31
C LYS A 61 0.44 -4.56 -1.41
N GLY A 62 1.53 -5.23 -1.10
CA GLY A 62 2.24 -6.03 -2.08
C GLY A 62 3.33 -6.89 -1.49
N ILE A 63 3.90 -7.69 -2.37
CA ILE A 63 5.11 -8.45 -2.15
C ILE A 63 6.10 -8.00 -3.22
N LEU A 64 7.29 -7.60 -2.79
CA LEU A 64 8.43 -7.33 -3.63
C LEU A 64 9.43 -8.46 -3.42
N ALA A 65 9.94 -9.01 -4.49
CA ALA A 65 11.01 -9.99 -4.44
C ALA A 65 12.07 -9.59 -5.49
N GLU A 66 13.33 -9.67 -5.10
CA GLU A 66 14.47 -9.38 -5.95
C GLU A 66 15.56 -10.43 -5.74
N TYR A 67 16.42 -10.61 -6.72
CA TYR A 67 17.61 -11.43 -6.59
C TYR A 67 18.85 -10.72 -7.12
N ALA A 68 19.98 -11.12 -6.60
CA ALA A 68 21.28 -10.66 -7.07
C ALA A 68 22.32 -11.79 -7.02
N VAL A 69 23.40 -11.60 -7.77
CA VAL A 69 24.54 -12.52 -7.80
C VAL A 69 25.78 -11.76 -7.35
N GLY A 70 26.53 -12.36 -6.46
CA GLY A 70 27.81 -11.84 -5.97
C GLY A 70 28.91 -12.90 -6.01
N ARG A 71 30.14 -12.46 -5.79
CA ARG A 71 31.31 -13.35 -5.64
C ARG A 71 31.30 -14.05 -4.29
N ASN A 72 30.72 -13.40 -3.29
CA ASN A 72 30.55 -13.90 -1.94
C ASN A 72 29.14 -13.54 -1.43
N LYS A 73 28.85 -13.99 -0.18
CA LYS A 73 27.54 -13.80 0.44
C LYS A 73 27.24 -12.32 0.71
N GLU A 74 28.21 -11.57 1.21
CA GLU A 74 28.05 -10.15 1.56
C GLU A 74 27.71 -9.33 0.33
N GLU A 75 28.51 -9.46 -0.75
CA GLU A 75 28.27 -8.76 -2.02
C GLU A 75 26.89 -9.09 -2.63
N ALA A 76 26.48 -10.37 -2.57
CA ALA A 76 25.18 -10.77 -3.10
C ALA A 76 24.02 -10.17 -2.29
N VAL A 77 24.14 -10.16 -0.97
CA VAL A 77 23.14 -9.57 -0.04
C VAL A 77 23.06 -8.07 -0.23
N ASP A 78 24.19 -7.35 -0.26
CA ASP A 78 24.20 -5.90 -0.44
C ASP A 78 23.51 -5.50 -1.75
N ARG A 79 23.82 -6.20 -2.84
CA ARG A 79 23.20 -5.96 -4.14
C ARG A 79 21.69 -6.21 -4.15
N VAL A 80 21.20 -7.25 -3.47
CA VAL A 80 19.76 -7.50 -3.40
C VAL A 80 19.05 -6.47 -2.53
N LEU A 81 19.66 -6.04 -1.42
CA LEU A 81 19.14 -4.98 -0.57
C LEU A 81 19.05 -3.64 -1.32
N GLU A 82 20.06 -3.30 -2.10
CA GLU A 82 20.06 -2.10 -2.91
C GLU A 82 18.93 -2.12 -3.95
N LYS A 83 18.69 -3.24 -4.64
CA LYS A 83 17.57 -3.42 -5.55
C LYS A 83 16.21 -3.26 -4.86
N ILE A 84 16.04 -3.91 -3.70
CA ILE A 84 14.82 -3.81 -2.91
C ILE A 84 14.58 -2.37 -2.49
N ASN A 85 15.58 -1.68 -1.94
CA ASN A 85 15.46 -0.30 -1.50
C ASN A 85 15.08 0.67 -2.62
N ARG A 86 15.58 0.44 -3.84
CA ARG A 86 15.20 1.23 -5.02
C ARG A 86 13.78 0.96 -5.51
N ALA A 87 13.30 -0.28 -5.34
CA ALA A 87 12.00 -0.70 -5.85
C ALA A 87 10.85 -0.50 -4.86
N LEU A 88 11.14 -0.37 -3.56
CA LEU A 88 10.14 -0.12 -2.53
C LEU A 88 9.50 1.26 -2.71
N PRO A 89 8.16 1.35 -2.67
CA PRO A 89 7.47 2.63 -2.68
C PRO A 89 7.88 3.50 -1.48
N SER A 90 7.84 4.83 -1.65
CA SER A 90 7.98 5.75 -0.52
C SER A 90 6.90 5.49 0.53
N GLU A 91 7.23 5.73 1.80
CA GLU A 91 6.31 5.54 2.94
C GLU A 91 5.84 4.08 3.14
N THR A 92 6.61 3.11 2.65
CA THR A 92 6.34 1.69 2.85
C THR A 92 6.42 1.31 4.33
N ARG A 93 5.40 0.61 4.82
CA ARG A 93 5.43 -0.10 6.10
C ARG A 93 5.73 -1.57 5.83
N VAL A 94 6.94 -2.00 6.16
CA VAL A 94 7.35 -3.40 6.05
C VAL A 94 6.60 -4.23 7.11
N VAL A 95 5.99 -5.32 6.67
CA VAL A 95 5.30 -6.30 7.54
C VAL A 95 6.24 -7.45 7.84
N ASP A 96 6.98 -7.90 6.82
CA ASP A 96 7.90 -9.03 6.93
C ASP A 96 9.02 -8.91 5.87
N PHE A 97 10.19 -9.45 6.19
CA PHE A 97 11.36 -9.39 5.33
C PHE A 97 12.25 -10.63 5.55
N GLU A 98 12.64 -11.28 4.47
CA GLU A 98 13.52 -12.44 4.49
C GLU A 98 14.56 -12.32 3.39
N VAL A 99 15.79 -12.73 3.70
CA VAL A 99 16.89 -12.87 2.74
C VAL A 99 17.50 -14.25 2.86
N GLY A 100 17.44 -14.98 1.77
CA GLY A 100 18.12 -16.28 1.65
C GLY A 100 19.30 -16.21 0.68
N THR A 101 20.32 -17.02 0.91
CA THR A 101 21.51 -17.12 0.05
C THR A 101 21.80 -18.54 -0.33
N TYR A 102 22.27 -18.74 -1.56
CA TYR A 102 22.69 -20.03 -2.10
C TYR A 102 23.98 -19.87 -2.91
N THR A 103 24.99 -20.68 -2.61
CA THR A 103 26.24 -20.69 -3.36
C THR A 103 26.31 -21.95 -4.23
N THR A 104 26.48 -21.75 -5.52
CA THR A 104 26.58 -22.86 -6.49
C THR A 104 27.87 -23.64 -6.28
N PRO A 105 27.82 -24.97 -6.19
CA PRO A 105 29.02 -25.81 -5.93
C PRO A 105 30.10 -25.68 -7.01
N ILE A 106 29.68 -25.59 -8.27
CA ILE A 106 30.58 -25.63 -9.43
C ILE A 106 31.18 -24.23 -9.72
N THR A 107 30.31 -23.22 -9.88
CA THR A 107 30.73 -21.87 -10.29
C THR A 107 31.14 -21.00 -9.13
N ARG A 108 30.90 -21.44 -7.89
CA ARG A 108 31.14 -20.70 -6.63
C ARG A 108 30.52 -19.30 -6.62
N ARG A 109 29.51 -19.06 -7.47
CA ARG A 109 28.73 -17.82 -7.44
C ARG A 109 27.68 -17.91 -6.33
N THR A 110 27.53 -16.84 -5.59
CA THR A 110 26.51 -16.74 -4.56
C THR A 110 25.32 -15.95 -5.08
N TYR A 111 24.15 -16.53 -4.98
CA TYR A 111 22.88 -15.90 -5.22
C TYR A 111 22.26 -15.44 -3.90
N ALA A 112 21.72 -14.25 -3.85
CA ALA A 112 20.90 -13.77 -2.76
C ALA A 112 19.49 -13.49 -3.31
N VAL A 113 18.47 -13.90 -2.57
CA VAL A 113 17.07 -13.61 -2.86
C VAL A 113 16.50 -12.89 -1.66
N GLY A 114 15.96 -11.71 -1.86
CA GLY A 114 15.29 -10.92 -0.84
C GLY A 114 13.80 -10.80 -1.15
N VAL A 115 12.97 -10.93 -0.12
CA VAL A 115 11.52 -10.84 -0.21
C VAL A 115 11.01 -9.88 0.86
N VAL A 116 10.19 -8.92 0.46
CA VAL A 116 9.56 -7.94 1.35
C VAL A 116 8.05 -8.02 1.18
N VAL A 117 7.35 -8.17 2.29
CA VAL A 117 5.89 -8.03 2.37
C VAL A 117 5.58 -6.67 2.97
N TYR A 118 4.75 -5.88 2.31
CA TYR A 118 4.57 -4.49 2.71
C TYR A 118 3.15 -3.97 2.54
N ASN A 119 2.84 -2.94 3.32
CA ASN A 119 1.70 -2.05 3.14
C ASN A 119 2.20 -0.63 2.84
N VAL A 120 1.46 0.09 2.02
CA VAL A 120 1.65 1.53 1.79
C VAL A 120 0.39 2.23 2.26
N PRO A 121 0.46 3.07 3.30
CA PRO A 121 -0.67 3.87 3.72
C PRO A 121 -1.19 4.71 2.56
N LEU A 122 -2.49 4.71 2.35
CA LEU A 122 -3.08 5.66 1.41
C LEU A 122 -2.81 7.06 1.95
N LYS A 123 -2.15 7.89 1.17
CA LYS A 123 -2.00 9.31 1.53
C LYS A 123 -3.39 9.89 1.73
N LYS A 124 -3.71 10.24 2.97
CA LYS A 124 -4.89 11.06 3.22
C LYS A 124 -4.59 12.41 2.59
N ARG A 125 -5.34 12.75 1.55
CA ARG A 125 -5.26 14.09 0.96
C ARG A 125 -5.57 15.10 2.08
N PRO A 126 -4.65 16.02 2.40
CA PRO A 126 -4.98 17.01 3.43
C PRO A 126 -6.21 17.80 2.98
N PHE A 127 -7.14 18.03 3.92
CA PHE A 127 -8.37 18.76 3.60
C PHE A 127 -8.14 20.15 2.98
N ARG A 128 -6.94 20.72 3.20
CA ARG A 128 -6.51 21.99 2.59
C ARG A 128 -6.30 21.94 1.08
N GLU A 129 -6.16 20.74 0.50
CA GLU A 129 -6.00 20.52 -0.94
C GLU A 129 -7.33 20.33 -1.68
N PHE A 130 -8.46 20.34 -0.96
CA PHE A 130 -9.77 20.24 -1.60
C PHE A 130 -10.12 21.53 -2.34
N THR A 131 -10.57 21.39 -3.57
CA THR A 131 -11.18 22.46 -4.33
C THR A 131 -12.49 22.90 -3.68
N ILE A 132 -12.99 24.10 -4.04
CA ILE A 132 -14.29 24.59 -3.56
C ILE A 132 -15.41 23.57 -3.88
N LYS A 133 -15.37 22.97 -5.06
CA LYS A 133 -16.37 21.99 -5.49
C LYS A 133 -16.36 20.74 -4.62
N GLU A 134 -15.19 20.14 -4.41
CA GLU A 134 -15.02 18.95 -3.58
C GLU A 134 -15.41 19.23 -2.12
N ARG A 135 -15.07 20.41 -1.60
CA ARG A 135 -15.44 20.84 -0.25
C ARG A 135 -16.96 20.95 -0.11
N ARG A 136 -17.66 21.54 -1.09
CA ARG A 136 -19.13 21.63 -1.11
C ARG A 136 -19.78 20.27 -1.20
N GLU A 137 -19.28 19.39 -2.02
CA GLU A 137 -19.78 18.02 -2.13
C GLU A 137 -19.68 17.25 -0.79
N LEU A 138 -18.55 17.36 -0.10
CA LEU A 138 -18.39 16.77 1.24
C LEU A 138 -19.35 17.39 2.25
N LEU A 139 -19.50 18.72 2.25
CA LEU A 139 -20.44 19.42 3.13
C LEU A 139 -21.89 19.06 2.83
N ALA A 140 -22.26 18.89 1.55
CA ALA A 140 -23.58 18.47 1.14
C ALA A 140 -23.92 17.08 1.68
N ASN A 141 -23.01 16.11 1.55
CA ASN A 141 -23.17 14.77 2.09
C ASN A 141 -23.35 14.78 3.62
N VAL A 142 -22.56 15.59 4.33
CA VAL A 142 -22.73 15.74 5.79
C VAL A 142 -24.06 16.37 6.13
N LEU A 143 -24.45 17.44 5.45
CA LEU A 143 -25.75 18.09 5.67
C LEU A 143 -26.92 17.15 5.40
N GLU A 144 -26.84 16.33 4.38
CA GLU A 144 -27.87 15.32 4.05
C GLU A 144 -28.05 14.32 5.20
N MET A 145 -26.96 13.82 5.80
CA MET A 145 -27.02 12.93 6.97
C MET A 145 -27.76 13.53 8.17
N PHE A 146 -27.77 14.87 8.30
CA PHE A 146 -28.44 15.61 9.36
C PHE A 146 -29.71 16.33 8.89
N ASN A 147 -30.37 15.85 7.82
CA ASN A 147 -31.56 16.43 7.25
C ASN A 147 -31.43 17.94 6.98
N TYR A 148 -30.25 18.38 6.55
CA TYR A 148 -29.89 19.78 6.25
C TYR A 148 -29.99 20.73 7.45
N ASN A 149 -29.93 20.20 8.66
CA ASN A 149 -29.87 21.00 9.88
C ASN A 149 -28.45 21.54 10.10
N GLN A 150 -28.18 22.75 9.64
CA GLN A 150 -26.87 23.40 9.79
C GLN A 150 -26.44 23.68 11.25
N ARG A 151 -27.38 23.67 12.23
CA ARG A 151 -27.08 23.97 13.63
C ARG A 151 -26.25 22.88 14.32
N VAL A 152 -26.23 21.67 13.76
CA VAL A 152 -25.44 20.55 14.27
C VAL A 152 -23.96 20.63 13.85
N LEU A 153 -23.62 21.52 12.91
CA LEU A 153 -22.26 21.65 12.38
C LEU A 153 -21.42 22.59 13.24
N ASN A 154 -20.25 22.15 13.64
CA ASN A 154 -19.24 23.02 14.26
C ASN A 154 -18.47 23.76 13.14
N ILE A 155 -18.99 24.92 12.73
CA ILE A 155 -18.42 25.72 11.63
C ILE A 155 -16.96 26.09 11.88
N SER A 156 -16.61 26.41 13.12
CA SER A 156 -15.23 26.78 13.46
C SER A 156 -14.26 25.62 13.24
N GLU A 157 -14.65 24.42 13.64
CA GLU A 157 -13.84 23.22 13.46
C GLU A 157 -13.74 22.81 11.97
N ILE A 158 -14.86 22.88 11.24
CA ILE A 158 -14.90 22.62 9.80
C ILE A 158 -13.98 23.60 9.06
N ALA A 159 -14.05 24.89 9.37
CA ALA A 159 -13.19 25.91 8.79
C ALA A 159 -11.69 25.63 9.06
N ARG A 160 -11.36 25.20 10.29
CA ARG A 160 -10.01 24.81 10.68
C ARG A 160 -9.53 23.58 9.89
N ILE A 161 -10.35 22.57 9.73
CA ILE A 161 -10.04 21.34 9.01
C ILE A 161 -9.74 21.63 7.53
N PHE A 162 -10.59 22.43 6.88
CA PHE A 162 -10.40 22.81 5.47
C PHE A 162 -9.38 23.93 5.27
N GLY A 163 -8.91 24.57 6.34
CA GLY A 163 -7.95 25.69 6.26
C GLY A 163 -8.51 26.93 5.57
N VAL A 164 -9.80 27.22 5.75
CA VAL A 164 -10.52 28.37 5.19
C VAL A 164 -11.18 29.21 6.29
N SER A 165 -11.70 30.40 5.93
CA SER A 165 -12.46 31.22 6.88
C SER A 165 -13.84 30.60 7.20
N ARG A 166 -14.40 30.96 8.36
CA ARG A 166 -15.77 30.57 8.72
C ARG A 166 -16.79 31.06 7.73
N ASP A 167 -16.57 32.26 7.21
CA ASP A 167 -17.47 32.88 6.20
C ASP A 167 -17.48 32.07 4.90
N SER A 168 -16.34 31.48 4.51
CA SER A 168 -16.28 30.58 3.35
C SER A 168 -17.14 29.32 3.56
N ILE A 169 -17.18 28.78 4.77
CA ILE A 169 -18.04 27.63 5.10
C ILE A 169 -19.52 28.01 5.11
N TYR A 170 -19.87 29.16 5.71
CA TYR A 170 -21.25 29.67 5.66
C TYR A 170 -21.73 29.88 4.23
N TYR A 171 -20.87 30.48 3.39
CA TYR A 171 -21.20 30.68 1.97
C TYR A 171 -21.42 29.34 1.24
N ASP A 172 -20.57 28.36 1.46
CA ASP A 172 -20.71 27.04 0.84
C ASP A 172 -22.02 26.35 1.29
N ILE A 173 -22.37 26.41 2.58
CA ILE A 173 -23.63 25.88 3.11
C ILE A 173 -24.82 26.59 2.46
N GLU A 174 -24.78 27.91 2.32
CA GLU A 174 -25.83 28.69 1.69
C GLU A 174 -26.06 28.26 0.22
N GLN A 175 -24.97 28.06 -0.54
CA GLN A 175 -25.07 27.58 -1.92
C GLN A 175 -25.70 26.17 -1.99
N ILE A 176 -25.26 25.25 -1.13
CA ILE A 176 -25.84 23.89 -1.07
C ILE A 176 -27.35 23.94 -0.77
N LEU A 177 -27.77 24.77 0.18
CA LEU A 177 -29.19 24.91 0.53
C LEU A 177 -30.01 25.57 -0.57
N LYS A 178 -29.44 26.50 -1.35
CA LYS A 178 -30.09 27.10 -2.53
C LYS A 178 -30.29 26.07 -3.63
N GLU A 179 -29.25 25.30 -3.96
CA GLU A 179 -29.32 24.26 -4.99
C GLU A 179 -30.40 23.21 -4.66
N LYS A 180 -30.51 22.83 -3.37
CA LYS A 180 -31.56 21.88 -2.95
C LYS A 180 -32.96 22.44 -3.09
N LYS A 181 -33.21 23.74 -2.79
CA LYS A 181 -34.52 24.37 -2.90
C LYS A 181 -34.99 24.47 -4.36
N VAL A 182 -34.07 24.51 -5.30
CA VAL A 182 -34.38 24.56 -6.76
C VAL A 182 -34.70 23.15 -7.29
N SER A 183 -34.27 22.09 -6.61
CA SER A 183 -34.44 20.69 -7.00
C SER A 183 -35.69 20.04 -6.40
N GLN A 184 -36.48 20.77 -5.59
CA GLN A 184 -37.82 20.40 -5.08
C GLN A 184 -38.91 21.19 -5.82
#